data_5c06666e31312f6974473b7117e14bc8
#
_entry.id   5c06666e31312f6974473b7117e14bc8
#
_cell.length_a   1.000
_cell.length_b   1.000
_cell.length_c   1.000
_cell.angle_alpha   90.00
_cell.angle_beta   90.00
_cell.angle_gamma   90.00
#
_symmetry.space_group_name_H-M   'P 1'
#
loop_
_entity.id
_entity.type
_entity.pdbx_description
1 polymer ?
#
loop_
_entity_poly.entity_id
_entity_poly.type
_entity_poly.pdbx_seq_one_letter_code
_entity_poly.pdbx_strand_id
1 'polypeptide(L)'
;VDNTTELAFKGGGRIIAAAATQAGGLRSQTCSMLHISEYAFAENPEELKATAISALNDGQLVIESTANYYNDALWKEIHKCQIGEADWNYLFFPWYRHAEYCMEDIPITLTDEETKLQEDFGLTLGQFTWRREKISKLGWEKFVREYPMTLDEAYRISGNTYFTYDDFEDVDVVTVNPTEWVTFEEPTVDDTYAIGVDVSGGVGRDYAVVFCVSRMTLQPVCIYRSNTVSPIQL
;
A
#
# COMPACT_ATOMS: atom_id res chain seq x y z
N VAL A 1 37.05 13.26 0.65
CA VAL A 1 36.55 13.55 -0.70
C VAL A 1 35.10 13.90 -0.56
N ASP A 2 34.73 15.09 -0.99
CA ASP A 2 33.34 15.53 -1.02
C ASP A 2 32.94 15.67 -2.48
N ASN A 3 31.99 14.89 -2.90
CA ASN A 3 31.35 15.01 -4.20
C ASN A 3 29.82 14.89 -4.04
N THR A 4 29.07 14.92 -5.11
CA THR A 4 27.61 14.88 -5.07
C THR A 4 27.02 13.57 -4.56
N THR A 5 27.81 12.50 -4.45
CA THR A 5 27.35 11.15 -4.08
C THR A 5 28.10 10.56 -2.89
N GLU A 6 29.20 11.17 -2.44
CA GLU A 6 30.01 10.66 -1.34
C GLU A 6 30.49 11.79 -0.43
N LEU A 7 30.25 11.63 0.88
CA LEU A 7 30.76 12.49 1.95
C LEU A 7 31.68 11.66 2.84
N ALA A 8 32.96 12.01 2.91
CA ALA A 8 33.95 11.34 3.73
C ALA A 8 34.33 12.17 4.96
N PHE A 9 34.36 11.54 6.12
CA PHE A 9 34.74 12.17 7.39
C PHE A 9 36.21 11.94 7.74
N LYS A 10 36.83 12.91 8.40
CA LYS A 10 38.23 12.82 8.84
C LYS A 10 38.53 11.60 9.74
N GLY A 11 37.51 11.08 10.43
CA GLY A 11 37.57 9.88 11.26
C GLY A 11 37.46 8.53 10.50
N GLY A 12 37.43 8.54 9.17
CA GLY A 12 37.39 7.33 8.34
C GLY A 12 36.00 6.84 7.94
N GLY A 13 34.92 7.43 8.51
CA GLY A 13 33.54 7.12 8.09
C GLY A 13 33.19 7.80 6.77
N ARG A 14 32.21 7.26 6.05
CA ARG A 14 31.67 7.85 4.83
C ARG A 14 30.17 7.60 4.70
N ILE A 15 29.50 8.52 4.03
CA ILE A 15 28.11 8.39 3.59
C ILE A 15 28.12 8.36 2.06
N ILE A 16 27.40 7.41 1.47
CA ILE A 16 27.27 7.28 0.02
C ILE A 16 25.79 7.35 -0.31
N ALA A 17 25.43 8.21 -1.25
CA ALA A 17 24.08 8.29 -1.83
C ALA A 17 24.12 7.68 -3.23
N ALA A 18 23.19 6.77 -3.52
CA ALA A 18 23.06 6.13 -4.84
C ALA A 18 21.59 6.03 -5.23
N ALA A 19 21.31 6.10 -6.53
CA ALA A 19 19.97 5.82 -7.01
C ALA A 19 19.63 4.33 -6.86
N ALA A 20 18.36 4.01 -6.57
CA ALA A 20 17.88 2.63 -6.39
C ALA A 20 18.18 1.74 -7.63
N THR A 21 18.13 2.32 -8.83
CA THR A 21 18.51 1.65 -10.09
C THR A 21 19.98 1.24 -10.16
N GLN A 22 20.83 1.80 -9.30
CA GLN A 22 22.27 1.51 -9.21
C GLN A 22 22.61 0.58 -8.02
N ALA A 23 21.62 -0.07 -7.44
CA ALA A 23 21.79 -0.96 -6.27
C ALA A 23 22.85 -2.06 -6.49
N GLY A 24 23.14 -2.44 -7.73
CA GLY A 24 24.26 -3.33 -8.06
C GLY A 24 25.64 -2.86 -7.52
N GLY A 25 25.85 -1.54 -7.38
CA GLY A 25 27.04 -0.96 -6.77
C GLY A 25 27.16 -1.19 -5.26
N LEU A 26 26.05 -1.46 -4.57
CA LEU A 26 26.05 -1.77 -3.13
C LEU A 26 26.59 -3.16 -2.82
N ARG A 27 26.52 -4.10 -3.76
CA ARG A 27 27.01 -5.50 -3.57
C ARG A 27 28.50 -5.60 -3.24
N SER A 28 29.29 -4.59 -3.58
CA SER A 28 30.72 -4.52 -3.25
C SER A 28 31.03 -3.69 -2.00
N GLN A 29 30.04 -3.16 -1.34
CA GLN A 29 30.18 -2.31 -0.14
C GLN A 29 29.78 -3.09 1.10
N THR A 30 30.42 -2.79 2.21
CA THR A 30 30.00 -3.23 3.54
C THR A 30 29.55 -2.01 4.33
N CYS A 31 28.30 -2.01 4.75
CA CYS A 31 27.67 -0.89 5.42
C CYS A 31 27.32 -1.25 6.88
N SER A 32 27.45 -0.30 7.79
CA SER A 32 26.93 -0.41 9.16
C SER A 32 25.50 0.14 9.29
N MET A 33 25.07 0.94 8.32
CA MET A 33 23.69 1.45 8.22
C MET A 33 23.36 1.63 6.74
N LEU A 34 22.15 1.29 6.37
CA LEU A 34 21.61 1.51 5.05
C LEU A 34 20.20 2.07 5.16
N HIS A 35 19.90 3.10 4.38
CA HIS A 35 18.60 3.72 4.29
C HIS A 35 18.09 3.60 2.86
N ILE A 36 16.89 3.04 2.69
CA ILE A 36 16.18 2.98 1.42
C ILE A 36 15.02 3.96 1.50
N SER A 37 15.06 4.97 0.65
CA SER A 37 14.03 5.98 0.52
C SER A 37 13.09 5.63 -0.63
N GLU A 38 11.80 5.94 -0.49
CA GLU A 38 10.76 5.72 -1.50
C GLU A 38 10.65 4.26 -1.96
N TYR A 39 10.73 3.33 -1.00
CA TYR A 39 10.78 1.89 -1.27
C TYR A 39 9.58 1.36 -2.06
N ALA A 40 8.36 1.87 -1.78
CA ALA A 40 7.14 1.45 -2.48
C ALA A 40 7.13 1.81 -3.98
N PHE A 41 7.98 2.79 -4.39
CA PHE A 41 8.09 3.26 -5.76
C PHE A 41 9.33 2.73 -6.49
N ALA A 42 10.14 1.92 -5.84
CA ALA A 42 11.29 1.30 -6.48
C ALA A 42 10.84 0.34 -7.60
N GLU A 43 11.59 0.29 -8.69
CA GLU A 43 11.28 -0.59 -9.83
C GLU A 43 11.28 -2.09 -9.44
N ASN A 44 12.25 -2.49 -8.59
CA ASN A 44 12.37 -3.85 -8.06
C ASN A 44 12.63 -3.82 -6.55
N PRO A 45 11.62 -3.51 -5.72
CA PRO A 45 11.82 -3.26 -4.29
C PRO A 45 12.33 -4.50 -3.54
N GLU A 46 11.87 -5.69 -3.87
CA GLU A 46 12.30 -6.94 -3.24
C GLU A 46 13.80 -7.23 -3.51
N GLU A 47 14.27 -7.02 -4.74
CA GLU A 47 15.68 -7.18 -5.09
C GLU A 47 16.54 -6.10 -4.43
N LEU A 48 16.04 -4.87 -4.38
CA LEU A 48 16.71 -3.76 -3.69
C LEU A 48 16.91 -4.08 -2.21
N LYS A 49 15.86 -4.56 -1.52
CA LYS A 49 15.94 -4.98 -0.12
C LYS A 49 16.92 -6.14 0.08
N ALA A 50 16.86 -7.17 -0.76
CA ALA A 50 17.78 -8.32 -0.67
C ALA A 50 19.24 -7.89 -0.86
N THR A 51 19.49 -6.97 -1.79
CA THR A 51 20.81 -6.39 -2.01
C THR A 51 21.30 -5.58 -0.81
N ALA A 52 20.39 -4.77 -0.22
CA ALA A 52 20.67 -3.98 0.98
C ALA A 52 21.05 -4.88 2.17
N ILE A 53 20.26 -5.92 2.44
CA ILE A 53 20.53 -6.89 3.52
C ILE A 53 21.90 -7.55 3.30
N SER A 54 22.25 -7.91 2.06
CA SER A 54 23.54 -8.52 1.74
C SER A 54 24.74 -7.59 1.92
N ALA A 55 24.53 -6.27 1.86
CA ALA A 55 25.57 -5.26 2.06
C ALA A 55 25.76 -4.89 3.55
N LEU A 56 24.82 -5.26 4.41
CA LEU A 56 24.90 -5.00 5.84
C LEU A 56 25.74 -6.07 6.56
N ASN A 57 26.61 -5.61 7.47
CA ASN A 57 27.37 -6.47 8.37
C ASN A 57 27.02 -6.08 9.80
N ASP A 58 26.08 -6.81 10.42
CA ASP A 58 25.49 -6.49 11.72
C ASP A 58 24.96 -5.03 11.84
N GLY A 59 24.52 -4.51 10.68
CA GLY A 59 24.13 -3.12 10.55
C GLY A 59 22.62 -2.92 10.65
N GLN A 60 22.24 -1.65 10.62
CA GLN A 60 20.83 -1.23 10.65
C GLN A 60 20.31 -0.99 9.22
N LEU A 61 19.13 -1.54 8.91
CA LEU A 61 18.37 -1.20 7.70
C LEU A 61 17.16 -0.36 8.08
N VAL A 62 17.04 0.80 7.44
CA VAL A 62 15.88 1.67 7.53
C VAL A 62 15.23 1.71 6.14
N ILE A 63 13.96 1.45 6.09
CA ILE A 63 13.15 1.55 4.86
C ILE A 63 12.06 2.58 5.13
N GLU A 64 11.93 3.56 4.25
CA GLU A 64 10.83 4.52 4.34
C GLU A 64 10.19 4.74 2.98
N SER A 65 8.92 5.09 2.98
CA SER A 65 8.17 5.47 1.79
C SER A 65 6.81 6.04 2.17
N THR A 66 6.19 6.77 1.26
CA THR A 66 4.74 6.93 1.24
C THR A 66 4.08 5.68 0.66
N ALA A 67 2.80 5.45 0.95
CA ALA A 67 2.03 4.36 0.37
C ALA A 67 1.84 4.59 -1.14
N ASN A 68 2.04 3.55 -1.95
CA ASN A 68 1.83 3.64 -3.39
C ASN A 68 0.49 3.01 -3.80
N TYR A 69 0.26 1.74 -3.45
CA TYR A 69 -1.02 1.05 -3.65
C TYR A 69 -1.18 -0.10 -2.66
N TYR A 70 -2.42 -0.55 -2.47
CA TYR A 70 -2.72 -1.69 -1.62
C TYR A 70 -1.95 -2.93 -2.07
N ASN A 71 -1.32 -3.62 -1.12
CA ASN A 71 -0.48 -4.80 -1.37
C ASN A 71 0.83 -4.50 -2.15
N ASP A 72 1.32 -3.27 -2.13
CA ASP A 72 2.66 -2.94 -2.61
C ASP A 72 3.76 -3.59 -1.73
N ALA A 73 5.02 -3.38 -2.09
CA ALA A 73 6.15 -3.97 -1.36
C ALA A 73 6.25 -3.47 0.09
N LEU A 74 5.96 -2.19 0.34
CA LEU A 74 5.97 -1.62 1.69
C LEU A 74 4.80 -2.16 2.53
N TRP A 75 3.60 -2.23 1.94
CA TRP A 75 2.44 -2.80 2.61
C TRP A 75 2.71 -4.24 3.08
N LYS A 76 3.32 -5.06 2.21
CA LYS A 76 3.68 -6.46 2.55
C LYS A 76 4.64 -6.52 3.73
N GLU A 77 5.63 -5.64 3.80
CA GLU A 77 6.56 -5.61 4.92
C GLU A 77 5.87 -5.17 6.23
N ILE A 78 5.02 -4.14 6.16
CA ILE A 78 4.24 -3.68 7.32
C ILE A 78 3.30 -4.80 7.79
N HIS A 79 2.61 -5.47 6.87
CA HIS A 79 1.69 -6.56 7.22
C HIS A 79 2.41 -7.73 7.90
N LYS A 80 3.59 -8.13 7.43
CA LYS A 80 4.42 -9.14 8.09
C LYS A 80 4.78 -8.74 9.53
N CYS A 81 5.05 -7.45 9.77
CA CYS A 81 5.28 -6.95 11.14
C CYS A 81 4.03 -7.08 12.01
N GLN A 82 2.86 -6.73 11.46
CA GLN A 82 1.59 -6.76 12.20
C GLN A 82 1.19 -8.18 12.62
N ILE A 83 1.47 -9.18 11.77
CA ILE A 83 1.16 -10.59 12.06
C ILE A 83 2.30 -11.34 12.76
N GLY A 84 3.40 -10.66 13.08
CA GLY A 84 4.55 -11.25 13.80
C GLY A 84 5.43 -12.17 12.95
N GLU A 85 5.38 -12.06 11.63
CA GLU A 85 6.20 -12.84 10.70
C GLU A 85 7.54 -12.17 10.34
N ALA A 86 7.78 -10.96 10.83
CA ALA A 86 9.02 -10.23 10.58
C ALA A 86 9.55 -9.56 11.83
N ASP A 87 10.87 -9.51 11.97
CA ASP A 87 11.59 -8.85 13.07
C ASP A 87 11.74 -7.32 12.85
N TRP A 88 10.86 -6.72 12.05
CA TRP A 88 10.86 -5.30 11.79
C TRP A 88 9.98 -4.57 12.81
N ASN A 89 10.39 -3.33 13.11
CA ASN A 89 9.51 -2.37 13.76
C ASN A 89 9.04 -1.38 12.70
N TYR A 90 7.73 -1.24 12.52
CA TYR A 90 7.21 -0.20 11.65
C TYR A 90 6.74 1.01 12.46
N LEU A 91 6.91 2.19 11.89
CA LEU A 91 6.46 3.47 12.43
C LEU A 91 5.60 4.17 11.38
N PHE A 92 4.42 4.58 11.78
CA PHE A 92 3.55 5.39 10.94
C PHE A 92 3.55 6.84 11.46
N PHE A 93 3.71 7.79 10.54
CA PHE A 93 3.77 9.23 10.84
C PHE A 93 2.57 9.93 10.21
N PRO A 94 1.42 10.01 10.90
CA PRO A 94 0.27 10.73 10.38
C PRO A 94 0.53 12.23 10.31
N TRP A 95 -0.12 12.91 9.36
CA TRP A 95 0.11 14.32 9.09
C TRP A 95 -0.04 15.22 10.33
N TYR A 96 -1.00 14.92 11.20
CA TYR A 96 -1.30 15.75 12.37
C TYR A 96 -0.21 15.73 13.46
N ARG A 97 0.78 14.84 13.37
CA ARG A 97 1.96 14.84 14.24
C ARG A 97 3.06 15.78 13.74
N HIS A 98 2.93 16.32 12.53
CA HIS A 98 3.89 17.26 12.00
C HIS A 98 3.53 18.69 12.46
N ALA A 99 4.42 19.33 13.21
CA ALA A 99 4.14 20.62 13.86
C ALA A 99 3.85 21.75 12.86
N GLU A 100 4.40 21.69 11.64
CA GLU A 100 4.18 22.69 10.60
C GLU A 100 2.83 22.56 9.88
N TYR A 101 2.12 21.43 10.05
CA TYR A 101 0.80 21.21 9.46
C TYR A 101 -0.32 21.75 10.34
N CYS A 102 -0.16 23.02 10.68
CA CYS A 102 -1.07 23.78 11.54
C CYS A 102 -1.07 25.23 11.10
N MET A 103 -2.20 25.91 11.22
CA MET A 103 -2.35 27.34 11.06
C MET A 103 -2.60 27.99 12.42
N GLU A 104 -2.73 29.31 12.47
CA GLU A 104 -3.15 30.01 13.68
C GLU A 104 -4.52 29.48 14.14
N ASP A 105 -4.68 29.32 15.45
CA ASP A 105 -5.93 28.88 16.05
C ASP A 105 -6.96 30.00 15.93
N ILE A 106 -7.79 29.91 14.90
CA ILE A 106 -8.93 30.81 14.68
C ILE A 106 -10.19 30.08 15.15
N PRO A 107 -11.10 30.74 15.87
CA PRO A 107 -12.39 30.13 16.22
C PRO A 107 -13.13 29.70 14.96
N ILE A 108 -13.35 28.40 14.80
CA ILE A 108 -14.13 27.80 13.72
C ILE A 108 -15.20 26.89 14.31
N THR A 109 -16.31 26.74 13.60
CA THR A 109 -17.30 25.72 13.93
C THR A 109 -16.87 24.40 13.27
N LEU A 110 -16.70 23.36 14.07
CA LEU A 110 -16.42 22.01 13.59
C LEU A 110 -17.70 21.37 13.07
N THR A 111 -17.57 20.53 12.06
CA THR A 111 -18.63 19.61 11.64
C THR A 111 -18.71 18.44 12.63
N ASP A 112 -19.76 17.60 12.52
CA ASP A 112 -19.90 16.41 13.36
C ASP A 112 -18.72 15.44 13.13
N GLU A 113 -18.28 15.26 11.87
CA GLU A 113 -17.10 14.48 11.51
C GLU A 113 -15.83 15.04 12.16
N GLU A 114 -15.61 16.34 12.06
CA GLU A 114 -14.43 16.99 12.64
C GLU A 114 -14.43 16.94 14.17
N THR A 115 -15.61 17.02 14.79
CA THR A 115 -15.75 16.85 16.25
C THR A 115 -15.29 15.46 16.67
N LYS A 116 -15.70 14.42 15.93
CA LYS A 116 -15.23 13.06 16.16
C LYS A 116 -13.73 12.91 15.96
N LEU A 117 -13.18 13.49 14.89
CA LEU A 117 -11.73 13.49 14.66
C LEU A 117 -10.96 14.22 15.78
N GLN A 118 -11.54 15.28 16.34
CA GLN A 118 -10.95 15.97 17.49
C GLN A 118 -10.93 15.08 18.73
N GLU A 119 -12.01 14.35 19.00
CA GLU A 119 -12.11 13.40 20.10
C GLU A 119 -11.13 12.24 19.95
N ASP A 120 -11.05 11.66 18.76
CA ASP A 120 -10.25 10.47 18.49
C ASP A 120 -8.74 10.76 18.41
N PHE A 121 -8.33 11.91 17.87
CA PHE A 121 -6.93 12.23 17.55
C PHE A 121 -6.38 13.47 18.25
N GLY A 122 -7.22 14.24 18.93
CA GLY A 122 -6.81 15.44 19.68
C GLY A 122 -6.36 16.60 18.79
N LEU A 123 -6.94 16.75 17.61
CA LEU A 123 -6.58 17.83 16.67
C LEU A 123 -6.93 19.20 17.22
N THR A 124 -6.07 20.19 16.96
CA THR A 124 -6.29 21.60 17.28
C THR A 124 -7.14 22.30 16.20
N LEU A 125 -7.72 23.46 16.53
CA LEU A 125 -8.47 24.27 15.56
C LEU A 125 -7.57 24.71 14.39
N GLY A 126 -6.31 25.02 14.64
CA GLY A 126 -5.34 25.36 13.62
C GLY A 126 -5.04 24.21 12.66
N GLN A 127 -5.06 22.97 13.15
CA GLN A 127 -4.92 21.78 12.30
C GLN A 127 -6.16 21.55 11.44
N PHE A 128 -7.38 21.78 11.95
CA PHE A 128 -8.58 21.74 11.12
C PHE A 128 -8.61 22.83 10.05
N THR A 129 -8.17 24.02 10.39
CA THR A 129 -8.06 25.11 9.41
C THR A 129 -7.06 24.75 8.30
N TRP A 130 -5.91 24.22 8.65
CA TRP A 130 -4.91 23.72 7.71
C TRP A 130 -5.46 22.59 6.83
N ARG A 131 -6.13 21.58 7.44
CA ARG A 131 -6.76 20.46 6.74
C ARG A 131 -7.78 20.93 5.69
N ARG A 132 -8.70 21.83 6.08
CA ARG A 132 -9.70 22.41 5.17
C ARG A 132 -9.06 23.14 3.99
N GLU A 133 -8.01 23.91 4.25
CA GLU A 133 -7.27 24.63 3.20
C GLU A 133 -6.59 23.65 2.24
N LYS A 134 -5.96 22.61 2.74
CA LYS A 134 -5.32 21.59 1.90
C LYS A 134 -6.33 20.81 1.07
N ILE A 135 -7.43 20.40 1.66
CA ILE A 135 -8.54 19.72 0.94
C ILE A 135 -9.08 20.63 -0.16
N SER A 136 -9.30 21.92 0.13
CA SER A 136 -9.77 22.87 -0.87
C SER A 136 -8.82 23.03 -2.06
N LYS A 137 -7.50 22.94 -1.84
CA LYS A 137 -6.47 23.08 -2.89
C LYS A 137 -6.22 21.78 -3.67
N LEU A 138 -6.29 20.65 -3.02
CA LEU A 138 -5.89 19.36 -3.60
C LEU A 138 -7.08 18.49 -4.03
N GLY A 139 -8.25 18.71 -3.45
CA GLY A 139 -9.36 17.78 -3.44
C GLY A 139 -9.17 16.69 -2.38
N TRP A 140 -10.28 16.05 -1.99
CA TRP A 140 -10.31 15.07 -0.90
C TRP A 140 -9.39 13.86 -1.14
N GLU A 141 -9.54 13.18 -2.27
CA GLU A 141 -8.76 11.98 -2.58
C GLU A 141 -7.26 12.21 -2.55
N LYS A 142 -6.81 13.32 -3.15
CA LYS A 142 -5.39 13.67 -3.17
C LYS A 142 -4.89 14.07 -1.79
N PHE A 143 -5.72 14.77 -1.01
CA PHE A 143 -5.37 15.12 0.36
C PHE A 143 -5.13 13.86 1.20
N VAL A 144 -6.05 12.91 1.19
CA VAL A 144 -5.94 11.69 1.99
C VAL A 144 -4.74 10.84 1.59
N ARG A 145 -4.42 10.79 0.30
CA ARG A 145 -3.23 10.09 -0.19
C ARG A 145 -1.93 10.71 0.31
N GLU A 146 -1.83 12.03 0.28
CA GLU A 146 -0.60 12.75 0.65
C GLU A 146 -0.49 12.98 2.18
N TYR A 147 -1.61 13.05 2.86
CA TYR A 147 -1.73 13.39 4.28
C TYR A 147 -2.67 12.44 5.01
N PRO A 148 -2.37 11.13 5.05
CA PRO A 148 -3.25 10.17 5.71
C PRO A 148 -3.23 10.35 7.23
N MET A 149 -4.36 10.06 7.87
CA MET A 149 -4.49 10.04 9.33
C MET A 149 -4.15 8.69 9.93
N THR A 150 -4.38 7.62 9.18
CA THR A 150 -4.12 6.24 9.61
C THR A 150 -3.42 5.46 8.51
N LEU A 151 -2.80 4.33 8.87
CA LEU A 151 -2.18 3.44 7.92
C LEU A 151 -3.20 2.88 6.91
N ASP A 152 -4.39 2.52 7.38
CA ASP A 152 -5.46 2.01 6.53
C ASP A 152 -5.91 3.06 5.51
N GLU A 153 -6.05 4.32 5.95
CA GLU A 153 -6.38 5.43 5.06
C GLU A 153 -5.32 5.64 3.98
N ALA A 154 -4.02 5.52 4.35
CA ALA A 154 -2.91 5.65 3.40
C ALA A 154 -3.00 4.67 2.22
N TYR A 155 -3.53 3.48 2.45
CA TYR A 155 -3.66 2.43 1.42
C TYR A 155 -5.05 2.35 0.78
N ARG A 156 -6.11 2.88 1.41
CA ARG A 156 -7.47 2.89 0.85
C ARG A 156 -7.58 3.68 -0.45
N ILE A 157 -6.85 4.79 -0.56
CA ILE A 157 -6.97 5.76 -1.68
C ILE A 157 -5.74 5.73 -2.59
N SER A 158 -4.72 4.93 -2.27
CA SER A 158 -3.55 4.79 -3.11
C SER A 158 -3.84 3.86 -4.29
N GLY A 159 -4.02 4.45 -5.46
CA GLY A 159 -4.19 3.77 -6.73
C GLY A 159 -5.36 4.33 -7.57
N ASN A 160 -5.26 4.26 -8.90
CA ASN A 160 -6.37 4.50 -9.82
C ASN A 160 -7.29 3.27 -9.81
N THR A 161 -7.99 3.02 -8.71
CA THR A 161 -8.99 1.97 -8.67
C THR A 161 -10.30 2.47 -9.24
N TYR A 162 -10.93 1.69 -10.11
CA TYR A 162 -12.25 1.99 -10.65
C TYR A 162 -13.33 1.93 -9.56
N PHE A 163 -13.12 1.07 -8.54
CA PHE A 163 -13.95 0.93 -7.36
C PHE A 163 -13.20 1.46 -6.14
N THR A 164 -13.88 2.22 -5.29
CA THR A 164 -13.37 2.65 -3.98
C THR A 164 -13.72 1.62 -2.91
N TYR A 165 -13.09 1.70 -1.76
CA TYR A 165 -13.42 0.80 -0.63
C TYR A 165 -14.86 1.00 -0.15
N ASP A 166 -15.36 2.23 -0.20
CA ASP A 166 -16.73 2.59 0.20
C ASP A 166 -17.79 1.91 -0.69
N ASP A 167 -17.43 1.54 -1.94
CA ASP A 167 -18.31 0.77 -2.82
C ASP A 167 -18.56 -0.66 -2.30
N PHE A 168 -17.80 -1.12 -1.30
CA PHE A 168 -17.86 -2.47 -0.73
C PHE A 168 -18.17 -2.51 0.78
N GLU A 169 -18.43 -1.37 1.45
CA GLU A 169 -18.66 -1.33 2.90
C GLU A 169 -19.85 -2.18 3.36
N ASP A 170 -20.88 -2.30 2.53
CA ASP A 170 -22.11 -3.06 2.83
C ASP A 170 -22.18 -4.43 2.13
N VAL A 171 -21.05 -4.94 1.62
CA VAL A 171 -21.02 -6.20 0.89
C VAL A 171 -20.53 -7.34 1.77
N ASP A 172 -21.31 -8.42 1.85
CA ASP A 172 -20.91 -9.65 2.51
C ASP A 172 -19.66 -10.24 1.83
N VAL A 173 -18.59 -10.41 2.59
CA VAL A 173 -17.35 -10.99 2.08
C VAL A 173 -17.49 -12.49 1.94
N VAL A 174 -17.46 -12.99 0.71
CA VAL A 174 -17.39 -14.43 0.42
C VAL A 174 -15.93 -14.85 0.27
N THR A 175 -15.47 -15.73 1.13
CA THR A 175 -14.13 -16.32 1.01
C THR A 175 -14.15 -17.41 -0.06
N VAL A 176 -13.42 -17.19 -1.15
CA VAL A 176 -13.23 -18.17 -2.21
C VAL A 176 -11.91 -18.91 -1.96
N ASN A 177 -12.02 -20.21 -1.63
CA ASN A 177 -10.83 -21.05 -1.50
C ASN A 177 -10.16 -21.23 -2.86
N PRO A 178 -8.83 -21.13 -2.95
CA PRO A 178 -8.10 -21.41 -4.19
C PRO A 178 -8.39 -22.84 -4.66
N THR A 179 -8.62 -23.01 -5.96
CA THR A 179 -8.89 -24.30 -6.64
C THR A 179 -10.27 -24.92 -6.42
N GLU A 180 -11.20 -24.21 -5.79
CA GLU A 180 -12.58 -24.69 -5.63
C GLU A 180 -13.56 -23.77 -6.35
N TRP A 181 -14.64 -24.36 -6.87
CA TRP A 181 -15.79 -23.60 -7.37
C TRP A 181 -16.66 -23.18 -6.19
N VAL A 182 -17.02 -21.91 -6.15
CA VAL A 182 -18.05 -21.40 -5.25
C VAL A 182 -19.28 -21.13 -6.09
N THR A 183 -20.37 -21.82 -5.80
CA THR A 183 -21.68 -21.66 -6.46
C THR A 183 -22.57 -20.85 -5.52
N PHE A 184 -23.07 -19.71 -6.01
CA PHE A 184 -23.99 -18.84 -5.29
C PHE A 184 -25.44 -19.20 -5.61
N GLU A 185 -25.69 -19.61 -6.85
CA GLU A 185 -26.99 -19.99 -7.35
C GLU A 185 -26.84 -21.15 -8.34
N GLU A 186 -27.75 -22.13 -8.27
CA GLU A 186 -27.74 -23.27 -9.20
C GLU A 186 -28.17 -22.81 -10.60
N PRO A 187 -27.39 -23.13 -11.65
CA PRO A 187 -27.74 -22.76 -13.02
C PRO A 187 -29.05 -23.42 -13.47
N THR A 188 -29.87 -22.67 -14.19
CA THR A 188 -31.12 -23.16 -14.75
C THR A 188 -31.05 -23.23 -16.29
N VAL A 189 -31.84 -24.12 -16.88
CA VAL A 189 -31.88 -24.31 -18.36
C VAL A 189 -32.57 -23.18 -19.11
N ASP A 190 -33.35 -22.36 -18.39
CA ASP A 190 -34.12 -21.26 -18.97
C ASP A 190 -33.36 -19.92 -18.93
N ASP A 191 -32.17 -19.89 -18.33
CA ASP A 191 -31.33 -18.70 -18.25
C ASP A 191 -30.15 -18.76 -19.26
N THR A 192 -29.57 -17.62 -19.50
CA THR A 192 -28.32 -17.44 -20.26
C THR A 192 -27.29 -16.76 -19.39
N TYR A 193 -26.04 -17.18 -19.52
CA TYR A 193 -24.96 -16.76 -18.62
C TYR A 193 -23.90 -15.97 -19.38
N ALA A 194 -23.35 -14.97 -18.72
CA ALA A 194 -22.14 -14.30 -19.15
C ALA A 194 -20.98 -14.79 -18.29
N ILE A 195 -19.87 -15.14 -18.94
CA ILE A 195 -18.67 -15.64 -18.27
C ILE A 195 -17.55 -14.66 -18.55
N GLY A 196 -16.97 -14.12 -17.48
CA GLY A 196 -15.72 -13.36 -17.49
C GLY A 196 -14.57 -14.26 -17.08
N VAL A 197 -13.45 -14.19 -17.82
CA VAL A 197 -12.26 -14.97 -17.51
C VAL A 197 -11.05 -14.05 -17.49
N ASP A 198 -10.34 -14.05 -16.38
CA ASP A 198 -9.01 -13.45 -16.25
C ASP A 198 -8.01 -14.58 -16.09
N VAL A 199 -7.02 -14.66 -16.98
CA VAL A 199 -6.07 -15.78 -17.03
C VAL A 199 -4.73 -15.39 -16.43
N SER A 200 -4.11 -16.32 -15.69
CA SER A 200 -2.74 -16.19 -15.19
C SER A 200 -1.85 -17.33 -15.71
N GLY A 201 -0.55 -17.18 -15.51
CA GLY A 201 0.43 -18.21 -15.93
C GLY A 201 0.40 -19.51 -15.13
N GLY A 202 -0.39 -19.60 -14.04
CA GLY A 202 -0.47 -20.78 -13.18
C GLY A 202 0.82 -21.13 -12.43
N VAL A 203 1.68 -20.12 -12.20
CA VAL A 203 3.00 -20.29 -11.57
C VAL A 203 3.04 -19.90 -10.09
N GLY A 204 1.89 -19.81 -9.45
CA GLY A 204 1.76 -19.52 -8.01
C GLY A 204 1.85 -18.04 -7.64
N ARG A 205 1.87 -17.12 -8.62
CA ARG A 205 1.94 -15.67 -8.38
C ARG A 205 0.56 -15.04 -8.51
N ASP A 206 0.12 -14.83 -9.75
CA ASP A 206 -1.17 -14.22 -10.05
C ASP A 206 -2.26 -15.29 -10.11
N TYR A 207 -3.49 -14.90 -9.83
CA TYR A 207 -4.64 -15.79 -9.90
C TYR A 207 -5.33 -15.70 -11.25
N ALA A 208 -5.68 -16.85 -11.81
CA ALA A 208 -6.71 -16.96 -12.83
C ALA A 208 -8.08 -16.98 -12.14
N VAL A 209 -9.03 -16.25 -12.69
CA VAL A 209 -10.40 -16.15 -12.16
C VAL A 209 -11.39 -16.39 -13.28
N VAL A 210 -12.40 -17.22 -13.02
CA VAL A 210 -13.60 -17.38 -13.85
C VAL A 210 -14.78 -16.89 -13.02
N PHE A 211 -15.58 -15.98 -13.57
CA PHE A 211 -16.75 -15.43 -12.93
C PHE A 211 -17.96 -15.55 -13.84
N CYS A 212 -19.03 -16.15 -13.33
CA CYS A 212 -20.27 -16.38 -14.09
C CYS A 212 -21.43 -15.60 -13.48
N VAL A 213 -22.17 -14.91 -14.35
CA VAL A 213 -23.32 -14.06 -13.99
C VAL A 213 -24.53 -14.48 -14.79
N SER A 214 -25.70 -14.59 -14.16
CA SER A 214 -26.98 -14.70 -14.85
C SER A 214 -27.26 -13.45 -15.66
N ARG A 215 -27.64 -13.59 -16.91
CA ARG A 215 -28.07 -12.46 -17.74
C ARG A 215 -29.49 -12.01 -17.49
N MET A 216 -30.30 -12.84 -16.85
CA MET A 216 -31.66 -12.51 -16.48
C MET A 216 -31.74 -11.71 -15.18
N THR A 217 -31.01 -12.17 -14.15
CA THR A 217 -31.06 -11.56 -12.80
C THR A 217 -29.94 -10.58 -12.53
N LEU A 218 -28.85 -10.63 -13.34
CA LEU A 218 -27.58 -9.91 -13.12
C LEU A 218 -26.90 -10.29 -11.81
N GLN A 219 -27.27 -11.44 -11.24
CA GLN A 219 -26.66 -11.94 -10.00
C GLN A 219 -25.49 -12.90 -10.31
N PRO A 220 -24.49 -12.96 -9.41
CA PRO A 220 -23.40 -13.92 -9.53
C PRO A 220 -23.94 -15.36 -9.38
N VAL A 221 -23.53 -16.23 -10.26
CA VAL A 221 -23.90 -17.66 -10.25
C VAL A 221 -22.78 -18.50 -9.67
N CYS A 222 -21.56 -18.35 -10.17
CA CYS A 222 -20.42 -19.03 -9.60
C CYS A 222 -19.09 -18.28 -9.87
N ILE A 223 -18.11 -18.61 -9.06
CA ILE A 223 -16.74 -18.14 -9.22
C ILE A 223 -15.75 -19.28 -9.02
N TYR A 224 -14.69 -19.27 -9.81
CA TYR A 224 -13.52 -20.11 -9.63
C TYR A 224 -12.26 -19.26 -9.56
N ARG A 225 -11.32 -19.62 -8.69
CA ARG A 225 -10.05 -18.91 -8.54
C ARG A 225 -8.91 -19.88 -8.35
N SER A 226 -7.82 -19.72 -9.11
CA SER A 226 -6.63 -20.55 -8.95
C SER A 226 -5.37 -19.80 -9.38
N ASN A 227 -4.26 -20.01 -8.69
CA ASN A 227 -2.94 -19.51 -9.09
C ASN A 227 -2.03 -20.64 -9.61
N THR A 228 -2.52 -21.87 -9.71
CA THR A 228 -1.77 -23.04 -10.18
C THR A 228 -2.30 -23.63 -11.48
N VAL A 229 -3.48 -23.18 -11.93
CA VAL A 229 -4.08 -23.62 -13.20
C VAL A 229 -3.58 -22.76 -14.34
N SER A 230 -3.06 -23.39 -15.37
CA SER A 230 -2.62 -22.71 -16.60
C SER A 230 -3.83 -22.29 -17.47
N PRO A 231 -3.68 -21.33 -18.38
CA PRO A 231 -4.75 -20.90 -19.28
C PRO A 231 -5.36 -22.00 -20.15
N ILE A 232 -4.62 -23.10 -20.38
CA ILE A 232 -5.09 -24.24 -21.17
C ILE A 232 -5.98 -25.18 -20.34
N GLN A 233 -5.82 -25.15 -19.02
CA GLN A 233 -6.56 -26.00 -18.07
C GLN A 233 -7.78 -25.31 -17.48
N LEU A 234 -7.86 -23.99 -17.61
CA LEU A 234 -8.98 -23.16 -17.19
C LEU A 234 -10.14 -23.24 -18.19
#